data_0c5b5bd6ca5c5a75099880572104311c
#
_entry.id   0c5b5bd6ca5c5a75099880572104311c
#
_cell.length_a   1.000
_cell.length_b   1.000
_cell.length_c   1.000
_cell.angle_alpha   90.00
_cell.angle_beta   90.00
_cell.angle_gamma   90.00
#
_symmetry.space_group_name_H-M   'P 1'
#
loop_
_entity.id
_entity.type
_entity.pdbx_description
1 polymer ?
#
loop_
_entity_poly.entity_id
_entity_poly.type
_entity_poly.pdbx_seq_one_letter_code
_entity_poly.pdbx_strand_id
1 'polypeptide(L)'
;KHTRTVSLDMPAASVVLEGPIIKQKLSYLVAVRRSWLDLFDELLSEEHRMNHSSFDYNAKLTYAITPSQSLEAFAYGAWDEYHMPDEYGNRLSLLHWRNESYQLRYSGFKGKVSYTAAAFHTSHTNRVHAGALGYDEDRYIESGISSTNVSAEFSYSADALYSARWGGKYTYDYYELTDGDDQLSVRHEPVNQFALFYDNHLRLARDLTAQIGINFVGYLPRKSKSYYSIQPRLSVRYSPAESDLLYLSFSRMEQFYHYLRLGSIALPTDFRMPSINGYKPRSSDHYEAGWKHYLRNGQLELSAYYKTRKNLIALHPDIFYSDNGWQQYIMVGNGNSYGVKFYLQQRWRNWTFQMSYTYARSLERFDEFSDRGNLPSVFDIPHQWNGAVSYRLGKRSTFSVGGLVHSGKIIDMDDWEPVDAANFRKLRRPLNYRMDIGYSYRRDFQKSLLLFRCGLYNVIGNPTEEDLLNFYSVSWGNGCLPYGSISFKF
;
A
#
# COMPACT_ATOMS: atom_id res chain seq x y z
N LYS A 1 -13.94 -19.73 -23.42
CA LYS A 1 -13.07 -20.85 -23.03
C LYS A 1 -12.90 -20.77 -21.51
N HIS A 2 -13.04 -21.90 -20.81
CA HIS A 2 -12.67 -21.98 -19.40
C HIS A 2 -11.17 -22.07 -19.29
N THR A 3 -10.63 -21.38 -18.29
CA THR A 3 -9.23 -21.41 -17.94
C THR A 3 -9.09 -21.77 -16.46
N ARG A 4 -8.15 -22.64 -16.16
CA ARG A 4 -7.83 -23.06 -14.80
C ARG A 4 -6.34 -22.84 -14.59
N THR A 5 -5.98 -22.21 -13.50
CA THR A 5 -4.57 -22.03 -13.12
C THR A 5 -4.39 -22.59 -11.71
N VAL A 6 -3.44 -23.47 -11.56
CA VAL A 6 -3.00 -23.98 -10.26
C VAL A 6 -1.56 -23.53 -10.06
N SER A 7 -1.27 -22.94 -8.93
CA SER A 7 0.09 -22.52 -8.59
C SER A 7 0.45 -23.03 -7.20
N LEU A 8 1.66 -23.53 -7.10
CA LEU A 8 2.29 -23.86 -5.84
C LEU A 8 3.53 -22.98 -5.73
N ASP A 9 3.47 -22.06 -4.82
CA ASP A 9 4.54 -21.13 -4.50
C ASP A 9 5.05 -21.45 -3.08
N MET A 10 6.25 -21.12 -2.79
CA MET A 10 6.71 -21.08 -1.42
C MET A 10 6.47 -19.64 -0.93
N PRO A 11 5.45 -19.29 -0.14
CA PRO A 11 4.83 -20.08 0.94
C PRO A 11 3.36 -20.47 0.74
N ALA A 12 2.77 -20.37 -0.43
CA ALA A 12 1.32 -20.53 -0.58
C ALA A 12 0.93 -21.37 -1.81
N ALA A 13 -0.24 -21.97 -1.78
CA ALA A 13 -0.90 -22.59 -2.93
C ALA A 13 -2.11 -21.77 -3.38
N SER A 14 -2.35 -21.71 -4.67
CA SER A 14 -3.50 -20.99 -5.23
C SER A 14 -4.15 -21.72 -6.40
N VAL A 15 -5.46 -21.51 -6.52
CA VAL A 15 -6.27 -22.00 -7.63
C VAL A 15 -7.09 -20.84 -8.19
N VAL A 16 -7.02 -20.65 -9.51
CA VAL A 16 -7.84 -19.66 -10.22
C VAL A 16 -8.67 -20.36 -11.28
N LEU A 17 -9.96 -20.15 -11.24
CA LEU A 17 -10.95 -20.67 -12.19
C LEU A 17 -11.64 -19.48 -12.86
N GLU A 18 -11.62 -19.42 -14.16
CA GLU A 18 -12.29 -18.35 -14.92
C GLU A 18 -12.92 -18.89 -16.20
N GLY A 19 -14.02 -18.30 -16.62
CA GLY A 19 -14.64 -18.65 -17.86
C GLY A 19 -16.09 -18.19 -18.01
N PRO A 20 -16.73 -18.47 -19.17
CA PRO A 20 -18.13 -18.16 -19.40
C PRO A 20 -19.02 -19.20 -18.72
N ILE A 21 -20.01 -18.77 -17.94
CA ILE A 21 -21.17 -19.60 -17.55
C ILE A 21 -22.15 -19.65 -18.72
N ILE A 22 -22.44 -18.49 -19.31
CA ILE A 22 -23.20 -18.32 -20.53
C ILE A 22 -22.35 -17.57 -21.53
N LYS A 23 -22.04 -18.17 -22.67
CA LYS A 23 -21.17 -17.53 -23.69
C LYS A 23 -21.66 -16.12 -24.02
N GLN A 24 -20.71 -15.19 -24.05
CA GLN A 24 -20.91 -13.75 -24.33
C GLN A 24 -21.88 -13.03 -23.39
N LYS A 25 -22.40 -13.67 -22.36
CA LYS A 25 -23.41 -13.07 -21.49
C LYS A 25 -23.06 -13.09 -20.01
N LEU A 26 -22.59 -14.21 -19.48
CA LEU A 26 -22.24 -14.35 -18.07
C LEU A 26 -20.89 -15.04 -17.92
N SER A 27 -19.95 -14.40 -17.25
CA SER A 27 -18.64 -14.97 -16.93
C SER A 27 -18.35 -14.91 -15.43
N TYR A 28 -17.48 -15.80 -14.99
CA TYR A 28 -17.03 -15.87 -13.62
C TYR A 28 -15.49 -15.90 -13.54
N LEU A 29 -15.00 -15.43 -12.42
CA LEU A 29 -13.64 -15.65 -11.94
C LEU A 29 -13.72 -15.99 -10.46
N VAL A 30 -13.07 -17.06 -10.04
CA VAL A 30 -12.88 -17.43 -8.63
C VAL A 30 -11.42 -17.76 -8.43
N ALA A 31 -10.81 -17.12 -7.45
CA ALA A 31 -9.44 -17.38 -7.03
C ALA A 31 -9.41 -17.64 -5.53
N VAL A 32 -8.65 -18.62 -5.11
CA VAL A 32 -8.44 -18.96 -3.69
C VAL A 32 -6.94 -19.18 -3.48
N ARG A 33 -6.40 -18.63 -2.43
CA ARG A 33 -5.02 -18.83 -2.01
C ARG A 33 -4.96 -19.12 -0.52
N ARG A 34 -4.09 -20.05 -0.13
CA ARG A 34 -3.82 -20.43 1.27
C ARG A 34 -2.32 -20.60 1.46
N SER A 35 -1.77 -20.05 2.55
CA SER A 35 -0.43 -20.44 2.98
C SER A 35 -0.43 -21.92 3.38
N TRP A 36 0.69 -22.58 3.22
CA TRP A 36 0.82 -23.99 3.57
C TRP A 36 2.01 -24.26 4.47
N LEU A 37 2.82 -23.26 4.77
CA LEU A 37 4.01 -23.42 5.62
C LEU A 37 3.64 -23.77 7.06
N ASP A 38 2.57 -23.20 7.57
CA ASP A 38 2.01 -23.51 8.89
C ASP A 38 1.61 -25.00 9.07
N LEU A 39 1.33 -25.70 7.97
CA LEU A 39 1.05 -27.14 8.01
C LEU A 39 2.29 -28.00 8.36
N PHE A 40 3.47 -27.41 8.24
CA PHE A 40 4.74 -28.07 8.55
C PHE A 40 5.34 -27.61 9.87
N ASP A 41 4.72 -26.68 10.57
CA ASP A 41 5.20 -26.15 11.85
C ASP A 41 5.39 -27.25 12.90
N GLU A 42 4.55 -28.28 12.90
CA GLU A 42 4.68 -29.44 13.80
C GLU A 42 5.92 -30.30 13.52
N LEU A 43 6.47 -30.22 12.29
CA LEU A 43 7.68 -30.93 11.89
C LEU A 43 8.96 -30.14 12.18
N LEU A 44 8.82 -28.86 12.52
CA LEU A 44 9.93 -27.97 12.84
C LEU A 44 10.13 -27.89 14.35
N SER A 45 11.38 -27.67 14.79
CA SER A 45 11.65 -27.32 16.19
C SER A 45 10.93 -26.01 16.55
N GLU A 46 10.59 -25.83 17.83
CA GLU A 46 9.82 -24.65 18.28
C GLU A 46 10.42 -23.33 17.84
N GLU A 47 11.74 -23.22 17.86
CA GLU A 47 12.49 -22.03 17.40
C GLU A 47 12.37 -21.72 15.89
N HIS A 48 11.96 -22.69 15.06
CA HIS A 48 11.88 -22.58 13.61
C HIS A 48 10.45 -22.60 13.06
N ARG A 49 9.45 -22.60 13.95
CA ARG A 49 8.04 -22.57 13.55
C ARG A 49 7.72 -21.22 12.89
N MET A 50 7.08 -21.26 11.73
CA MET A 50 6.71 -20.07 10.98
C MET A 50 5.53 -19.31 11.60
N ASN A 51 4.69 -19.99 12.36
CA ASN A 51 3.57 -19.44 13.14
C ASN A 51 2.71 -18.39 12.38
N HIS A 52 2.65 -18.51 11.05
CA HIS A 52 1.90 -17.59 10.19
C HIS A 52 0.94 -18.36 9.30
N SER A 53 -0.32 -17.97 9.33
CA SER A 53 -1.32 -18.49 8.40
C SER A 53 -1.99 -17.37 7.65
N SER A 54 -2.21 -17.56 6.37
CA SER A 54 -2.95 -16.64 5.52
C SER A 54 -3.90 -17.38 4.59
N PHE A 55 -5.06 -16.78 4.37
CA PHE A 55 -6.07 -17.26 3.45
C PHE A 55 -6.70 -16.07 2.74
N ASP A 56 -6.87 -16.14 1.43
CA ASP A 56 -7.65 -15.15 0.68
C ASP A 56 -8.48 -15.79 -0.44
N TYR A 57 -9.58 -15.14 -0.74
CA TYR A 57 -10.40 -15.46 -1.91
C TYR A 57 -10.79 -14.21 -2.67
N ASN A 58 -11.00 -14.40 -3.98
CA ASN A 58 -11.59 -13.42 -4.89
C ASN A 58 -12.67 -14.12 -5.71
N ALA A 59 -13.85 -13.55 -5.78
CA ALA A 59 -14.93 -14.01 -6.63
C ALA A 59 -15.52 -12.86 -7.42
N LYS A 60 -15.67 -13.04 -8.73
CA LYS A 60 -16.24 -12.04 -9.63
C LYS A 60 -17.22 -12.69 -10.59
N LEU A 61 -18.39 -12.07 -10.74
CA LEU A 61 -19.37 -12.37 -11.78
C LEU A 61 -19.51 -11.13 -12.67
N THR A 62 -19.48 -11.32 -13.99
CA THR A 62 -19.72 -10.27 -14.96
C THR A 62 -20.85 -10.68 -15.89
N TYR A 63 -21.94 -9.90 -15.88
CA TYR A 63 -23.10 -10.09 -16.71
C TYR A 63 -23.20 -8.98 -17.76
N ALA A 64 -23.07 -9.34 -19.04
CA ALA A 64 -23.33 -8.43 -20.16
C ALA A 64 -24.84 -8.32 -20.37
N ILE A 65 -25.43 -7.20 -19.97
CA ILE A 65 -26.87 -6.92 -20.15
C ILE A 65 -27.15 -6.68 -21.64
N THR A 66 -26.31 -5.82 -22.22
CA THR A 66 -26.26 -5.53 -23.66
C THR A 66 -24.79 -5.45 -24.10
N PRO A 67 -24.47 -5.32 -25.39
CA PRO A 67 -23.10 -5.08 -25.84
C PRO A 67 -22.44 -3.81 -25.25
N SER A 68 -23.24 -2.85 -24.79
CA SER A 68 -22.78 -1.58 -24.22
C SER A 68 -23.00 -1.44 -22.72
N GLN A 69 -23.52 -2.47 -22.05
CA GLN A 69 -23.86 -2.40 -20.62
C GLN A 69 -23.50 -3.70 -19.91
N SER A 70 -22.91 -3.58 -18.74
CA SER A 70 -22.54 -4.70 -17.90
C SER A 70 -22.84 -4.46 -16.44
N LEU A 71 -23.13 -5.56 -15.73
CA LEU A 71 -23.24 -5.62 -14.28
C LEU A 71 -22.15 -6.55 -13.76
N GLU A 72 -21.40 -6.09 -12.77
CA GLU A 72 -20.37 -6.86 -12.11
C GLU A 72 -20.69 -6.99 -10.62
N ALA A 73 -20.59 -8.22 -10.10
CA ALA A 73 -20.56 -8.49 -8.67
C ALA A 73 -19.18 -9.01 -8.30
N PHE A 74 -18.61 -8.48 -7.22
CA PHE A 74 -17.28 -8.84 -6.73
C PHE A 74 -17.32 -9.08 -5.23
N ALA A 75 -16.60 -10.10 -4.78
CA ALA A 75 -16.35 -10.39 -3.38
C ALA A 75 -14.88 -10.73 -3.17
N TYR A 76 -14.30 -10.19 -2.12
CA TYR A 76 -12.94 -10.43 -1.67
C TYR A 76 -12.93 -10.61 -0.16
N GLY A 77 -12.13 -11.57 0.32
CA GLY A 77 -11.81 -11.70 1.72
C GLY A 77 -10.38 -12.16 1.91
N ALA A 78 -9.71 -11.65 2.94
CA ALA A 78 -8.37 -12.05 3.36
C ALA A 78 -8.30 -12.10 4.87
N TRP A 79 -7.66 -13.12 5.39
CA TRP A 79 -7.38 -13.36 6.80
C TRP A 79 -5.92 -13.70 6.95
N ASP A 80 -5.27 -12.99 7.83
CA ASP A 80 -3.87 -13.21 8.17
C ASP A 80 -3.75 -13.28 9.68
N GLU A 81 -3.03 -14.26 10.16
CA GLU A 81 -2.77 -14.50 11.57
C GLU A 81 -1.28 -14.80 11.76
N TYR A 82 -0.69 -14.14 12.73
CA TYR A 82 0.71 -14.27 13.06
C TYR A 82 0.83 -14.53 14.56
N HIS A 83 1.44 -15.66 14.91
CA HIS A 83 1.71 -16.06 16.30
C HIS A 83 3.20 -15.89 16.57
N MET A 84 3.53 -15.23 17.67
CA MET A 84 4.89 -15.26 18.21
C MET A 84 4.90 -16.09 19.49
N PRO A 85 5.93 -16.89 19.71
CA PRO A 85 6.12 -17.51 21.02
C PRO A 85 6.47 -16.42 22.03
N ASP A 86 5.94 -16.54 23.25
CA ASP A 86 6.43 -15.77 24.39
C ASP A 86 7.81 -16.29 24.83
N GLU A 87 8.41 -15.64 25.82
CA GLU A 87 9.70 -16.08 26.40
C GLU A 87 9.64 -17.47 27.05
N TYR A 88 8.44 -18.02 27.31
CA TYR A 88 8.19 -19.35 27.89
C TYR A 88 7.79 -20.37 26.81
N GLY A 89 7.75 -20.01 25.53
CA GLY A 89 7.39 -20.88 24.41
C GLY A 89 5.88 -21.10 24.20
N ASN A 90 5.01 -20.32 24.90
CA ASN A 90 3.57 -20.39 24.64
C ASN A 90 3.23 -19.66 23.36
N ARG A 91 2.25 -20.16 22.61
CA ARG A 91 1.73 -19.47 21.41
C ARG A 91 0.81 -18.32 21.83
N LEU A 92 1.30 -17.10 21.75
CA LEU A 92 0.48 -15.91 21.81
C LEU A 92 0.05 -15.50 20.38
N SER A 93 -1.24 -15.31 20.15
CA SER A 93 -1.72 -14.68 18.93
C SER A 93 -1.36 -13.20 18.99
N LEU A 94 -0.28 -12.83 18.32
CA LEU A 94 0.25 -11.48 18.39
C LEU A 94 -0.52 -10.52 17.49
N LEU A 95 -0.72 -10.93 16.24
CA LEU A 95 -1.31 -10.10 15.21
C LEU A 95 -2.37 -10.90 14.45
N HIS A 96 -3.54 -10.32 14.33
CA HIS A 96 -4.60 -10.83 13.48
C HIS A 96 -5.21 -9.67 12.69
N TRP A 97 -5.34 -9.82 11.38
CA TRP A 97 -6.10 -8.86 10.58
C TRP A 97 -6.97 -9.54 9.54
N ARG A 98 -8.09 -8.89 9.28
CA ARG A 98 -9.10 -9.33 8.33
C ARG A 98 -9.48 -8.18 7.41
N ASN A 99 -9.59 -8.48 6.13
CA ASN A 99 -10.08 -7.56 5.12
C ASN A 99 -11.20 -8.20 4.34
N GLU A 100 -12.30 -7.48 4.13
CA GLU A 100 -13.40 -7.91 3.30
C GLU A 100 -13.86 -6.78 2.38
N SER A 101 -14.30 -7.13 1.18
CA SER A 101 -14.86 -6.18 0.22
C SER A 101 -15.93 -6.84 -0.63
N TYR A 102 -17.08 -6.20 -0.74
CA TYR A 102 -18.19 -6.62 -1.58
C TYR A 102 -18.60 -5.45 -2.47
N GLN A 103 -18.74 -5.68 -3.76
CA GLN A 103 -19.07 -4.64 -4.72
C GLN A 103 -20.11 -5.09 -5.71
N LEU A 104 -21.06 -4.20 -6.02
CA LEU A 104 -21.92 -4.27 -7.19
C LEU A 104 -21.64 -3.05 -8.05
N ARG A 105 -21.31 -3.26 -9.34
CA ARG A 105 -20.98 -2.21 -10.30
C ARG A 105 -21.80 -2.37 -11.57
N TYR A 106 -22.48 -1.33 -11.96
CA TYR A 106 -23.12 -1.19 -13.25
C TYR A 106 -22.31 -0.21 -14.11
N SER A 107 -21.94 -0.62 -15.32
CA SER A 107 -21.16 0.21 -16.24
C SER A 107 -21.77 0.17 -17.62
N GLY A 108 -21.71 1.29 -18.33
CA GLY A 108 -22.20 1.35 -19.68
C GLY A 108 -21.69 2.56 -20.45
N PHE A 109 -22.02 2.60 -21.73
CA PHE A 109 -21.76 3.76 -22.58
C PHE A 109 -22.92 3.98 -23.56
N LYS A 110 -23.13 5.27 -23.90
CA LYS A 110 -24.09 5.71 -24.91
C LYS A 110 -23.51 6.90 -25.68
N GLY A 111 -23.24 6.69 -26.96
CA GLY A 111 -22.56 7.70 -27.77
C GLY A 111 -21.17 8.03 -27.21
N LYS A 112 -20.96 9.30 -26.89
CA LYS A 112 -19.69 9.83 -26.35
C LYS A 112 -19.61 9.80 -24.80
N VAL A 113 -20.63 9.30 -24.14
CA VAL A 113 -20.70 9.25 -22.67
C VAL A 113 -20.55 7.82 -22.19
N SER A 114 -19.60 7.56 -21.30
CA SER A 114 -19.53 6.38 -20.48
C SER A 114 -19.96 6.70 -19.05
N TYR A 115 -20.54 5.73 -18.36
CA TYR A 115 -21.01 5.90 -17.00
C TYR A 115 -20.78 4.64 -16.19
N THR A 116 -20.56 4.84 -14.90
CA THR A 116 -20.40 3.78 -13.92
C THR A 116 -21.14 4.16 -12.64
N ALA A 117 -21.95 3.25 -12.11
CA ALA A 117 -22.54 3.36 -10.79
C ALA A 117 -22.07 2.15 -9.96
N ALA A 118 -21.66 2.37 -8.74
CA ALA A 118 -21.19 1.30 -7.87
C ALA A 118 -21.68 1.49 -6.44
N ALA A 119 -22.06 0.38 -5.81
CA ALA A 119 -22.23 0.27 -4.38
C ALA A 119 -21.23 -0.75 -3.86
N PHE A 120 -20.50 -0.41 -2.80
CA PHE A 120 -19.53 -1.32 -2.22
C PHE A 120 -19.42 -1.15 -0.71
N HIS A 121 -19.13 -2.25 -0.07
CA HIS A 121 -18.87 -2.34 1.36
C HIS A 121 -17.46 -2.90 1.56
N THR A 122 -16.69 -2.28 2.45
CA THR A 122 -15.37 -2.76 2.86
C THR A 122 -15.30 -2.81 4.37
N SER A 123 -14.66 -3.83 4.90
CA SER A 123 -14.36 -3.97 6.32
C SER A 123 -12.89 -4.33 6.50
N HIS A 124 -12.25 -3.66 7.44
CA HIS A 124 -10.92 -4.01 7.90
C HIS A 124 -10.97 -4.07 9.43
N THR A 125 -10.46 -5.14 9.99
CA THR A 125 -10.29 -5.30 11.44
C THR A 125 -8.89 -5.79 11.69
N ASN A 126 -8.24 -5.26 12.70
CA ASN A 126 -6.97 -5.75 13.21
C ASN A 126 -7.02 -5.88 14.71
N ARG A 127 -6.33 -6.88 15.25
CA ARG A 127 -6.18 -7.13 16.67
C ARG A 127 -4.71 -7.39 17.00
N VAL A 128 -4.24 -6.73 18.04
CA VAL A 128 -2.90 -6.90 18.60
C VAL A 128 -3.07 -7.31 20.06
N HIS A 129 -2.47 -8.41 20.49
CA HIS A 129 -2.49 -8.81 21.89
C HIS A 129 -1.49 -7.98 22.68
N ALA A 130 -1.92 -7.49 23.84
CA ALA A 130 -1.18 -6.55 24.65
C ALA A 130 -0.07 -7.20 25.47
N GLY A 131 -0.09 -8.51 25.66
CA GLY A 131 1.04 -9.26 26.21
C GLY A 131 2.34 -9.03 25.42
N ALA A 132 2.20 -8.82 24.12
CA ALA A 132 3.29 -8.35 23.25
C ALA A 132 3.74 -6.89 23.50
N LEU A 133 2.98 -6.13 24.27
CA LEU A 133 3.27 -4.74 24.67
C LEU A 133 3.71 -4.63 26.13
N GLY A 134 3.99 -5.76 26.80
CA GLY A 134 4.37 -5.79 28.22
C GLY A 134 3.22 -5.57 29.21
N TYR A 135 1.97 -5.66 28.74
CA TYR A 135 0.77 -5.63 29.57
C TYR A 135 0.28 -7.04 29.93
N ASP A 136 -0.72 -7.14 30.82
CA ASP A 136 -1.35 -8.43 31.18
C ASP A 136 -1.75 -9.24 29.95
N GLU A 137 -1.51 -10.55 29.97
CA GLU A 137 -1.65 -11.50 28.85
C GLU A 137 -3.05 -11.50 28.19
N ASP A 138 -4.09 -11.13 28.93
CA ASP A 138 -5.49 -11.12 28.44
C ASP A 138 -5.90 -9.82 27.74
N ARG A 139 -5.04 -8.80 27.68
CA ARG A 139 -5.35 -7.53 27.01
C ARG A 139 -5.11 -7.60 25.53
N TYR A 140 -6.00 -6.98 24.75
CA TYR A 140 -5.81 -6.79 23.32
C TYR A 140 -6.27 -5.39 22.90
N ILE A 141 -5.64 -4.87 21.85
CA ILE A 141 -6.10 -3.66 21.16
C ILE A 141 -6.71 -4.10 19.82
N GLU A 142 -7.96 -3.73 19.61
CA GLU A 142 -8.66 -3.98 18.35
C GLU A 142 -9.03 -2.67 17.68
N SER A 143 -8.72 -2.57 16.38
CA SER A 143 -9.07 -1.44 15.55
C SER A 143 -9.81 -1.91 14.30
N GLY A 144 -10.92 -1.27 14.00
CA GLY A 144 -11.75 -1.58 12.86
C GLY A 144 -12.19 -0.34 12.09
N ILE A 145 -12.38 -0.51 10.79
CA ILE A 145 -13.09 0.43 9.94
C ILE A 145 -14.01 -0.34 9.01
N SER A 146 -15.27 0.02 9.01
CA SER A 146 -16.28 -0.48 8.09
C SER A 146 -16.80 0.68 7.26
N SER A 147 -16.78 0.54 5.93
CA SER A 147 -17.15 1.61 4.99
C SER A 147 -18.18 1.11 4.00
N THR A 148 -19.34 1.76 3.97
CA THR A 148 -20.36 1.55 2.94
C THR A 148 -20.37 2.74 1.99
N ASN A 149 -20.25 2.47 0.70
CA ASN A 149 -20.04 3.49 -0.31
C ASN A 149 -21.03 3.34 -1.46
N VAL A 150 -21.50 4.48 -1.96
CA VAL A 150 -22.24 4.57 -3.22
C VAL A 150 -21.60 5.64 -4.07
N SER A 151 -21.36 5.35 -5.35
CA SER A 151 -20.73 6.30 -6.28
C SER A 151 -21.36 6.25 -7.65
N ALA A 152 -21.32 7.39 -8.35
CA ALA A 152 -21.64 7.52 -9.75
C ALA A 152 -20.58 8.37 -10.45
N GLU A 153 -20.11 7.91 -11.59
CA GLU A 153 -19.09 8.55 -12.40
C GLU A 153 -19.54 8.59 -13.87
N PHE A 154 -19.29 9.69 -14.51
CA PHE A 154 -19.55 9.93 -15.92
C PHE A 154 -18.27 10.41 -16.60
N SER A 155 -18.03 9.94 -17.82
CA SER A 155 -16.93 10.40 -18.66
C SER A 155 -17.46 10.75 -20.04
N TYR A 156 -17.11 11.91 -20.52
CA TYR A 156 -17.47 12.42 -21.84
C TYR A 156 -16.21 12.60 -22.68
N SER A 157 -16.18 11.99 -23.85
CA SER A 157 -15.13 12.18 -24.87
C SER A 157 -15.72 12.88 -26.07
N ALA A 158 -15.47 14.19 -26.20
CA ALA A 158 -15.95 14.94 -27.34
C ALA A 158 -15.22 14.54 -28.63
N ASP A 159 -13.88 14.55 -28.56
CA ASP A 159 -12.94 14.25 -29.63
C ASP A 159 -11.53 14.00 -29.05
N ALA A 160 -10.50 14.07 -29.87
CA ALA A 160 -9.11 13.97 -29.47
C ALA A 160 -8.59 15.20 -28.69
N LEU A 161 -9.32 16.29 -28.64
CA LEU A 161 -8.91 17.57 -28.04
C LEU A 161 -9.47 17.75 -26.61
N TYR A 162 -10.65 17.16 -26.35
CA TYR A 162 -11.36 17.39 -25.09
C TYR A 162 -12.02 16.14 -24.55
N SER A 163 -11.77 15.86 -23.29
CA SER A 163 -12.58 14.94 -22.51
C SER A 163 -12.78 15.46 -21.09
N ALA A 164 -13.91 15.11 -20.50
CA ALA A 164 -14.25 15.46 -19.12
C ALA A 164 -14.71 14.24 -18.35
N ARG A 165 -14.45 14.23 -17.05
CA ARG A 165 -14.89 13.21 -16.12
C ARG A 165 -15.43 13.89 -14.86
N TRP A 166 -16.61 13.48 -14.42
CA TRP A 166 -17.22 14.00 -13.19
C TRP A 166 -17.99 12.93 -12.46
N GLY A 167 -18.22 13.15 -11.21
CA GLY A 167 -18.96 12.19 -10.42
C GLY A 167 -19.08 12.60 -8.97
N GLY A 168 -19.74 11.73 -8.24
CA GLY A 168 -19.92 11.86 -6.81
C GLY A 168 -19.81 10.54 -6.10
N LYS A 169 -19.42 10.60 -4.84
CA LYS A 169 -19.32 9.49 -3.92
C LYS A 169 -19.90 9.88 -2.57
N TYR A 170 -20.72 9.03 -2.02
CA TYR A 170 -21.14 9.07 -0.63
C TYR A 170 -20.50 7.89 0.09
N THR A 171 -19.97 8.13 1.28
CA THR A 171 -19.35 7.14 2.15
C THR A 171 -19.92 7.26 3.55
N TYR A 172 -20.33 6.14 4.11
CA TYR A 172 -20.63 5.98 5.52
C TYR A 172 -19.54 5.12 6.14
N ASP A 173 -18.69 5.76 6.95
CA ASP A 173 -17.61 5.11 7.67
C ASP A 173 -18.01 4.89 9.13
N TYR A 174 -17.57 3.75 9.65
CA TYR A 174 -17.76 3.38 11.03
C TYR A 174 -16.42 2.95 11.60
N TYR A 175 -15.92 3.72 12.57
CA TYR A 175 -14.65 3.49 13.22
C TYR A 175 -14.85 2.86 14.57
N GLU A 176 -14.01 1.88 14.88
CA GLU A 176 -13.94 1.19 16.14
C GLU A 176 -12.49 1.10 16.59
N LEU A 177 -12.22 1.49 17.83
CA LEU A 177 -10.95 1.29 18.49
C LEU A 177 -11.27 0.96 19.94
N THR A 178 -10.90 -0.23 20.38
CA THR A 178 -11.11 -0.68 21.75
C THR A 178 -9.85 -1.32 22.29
N ASP A 179 -9.56 -1.08 23.57
CA ASP A 179 -8.71 -1.95 24.38
C ASP A 179 -9.59 -2.83 25.25
N GLY A 180 -9.06 -3.94 25.72
CA GLY A 180 -9.81 -4.88 26.58
C GLY A 180 -10.38 -4.27 27.86
N ASP A 181 -9.94 -3.07 28.28
CA ASP A 181 -10.31 -2.41 29.53
C ASP A 181 -11.20 -1.16 29.36
N ASP A 182 -11.72 -0.87 28.14
CA ASP A 182 -12.55 0.30 27.85
C ASP A 182 -11.86 1.69 27.97
N GLN A 183 -10.58 1.76 28.31
CA GLN A 183 -9.88 3.04 28.50
C GLN A 183 -9.48 3.72 27.21
N LEU A 184 -9.29 2.96 26.11
CA LEU A 184 -8.90 3.44 24.79
C LEU A 184 -10.10 3.69 23.83
N SER A 185 -11.30 3.83 24.29
CA SER A 185 -12.45 3.73 23.40
C SER A 185 -12.71 4.95 22.52
N VAL A 186 -12.37 4.89 21.23
CA VAL A 186 -13.19 5.49 20.17
C VAL A 186 -14.29 4.49 19.84
N ARG A 187 -15.23 4.29 20.79
CA ARG A 187 -16.35 3.39 20.56
C ARG A 187 -17.31 4.05 19.57
N HIS A 188 -17.48 3.38 18.42
CA HIS A 188 -18.59 3.59 17.51
C HIS A 188 -18.74 5.03 16.98
N GLU A 189 -17.71 5.56 16.31
CA GLU A 189 -17.83 6.87 15.66
C GLU A 189 -18.28 6.73 14.20
N PRO A 190 -19.57 6.99 13.92
CA PRO A 190 -20.05 7.04 12.55
C PRO A 190 -19.70 8.37 11.89
N VAL A 191 -19.23 8.29 10.67
CA VAL A 191 -18.85 9.45 9.86
C VAL A 191 -19.52 9.37 8.50
N ASN A 192 -20.23 10.45 8.13
CA ASN A 192 -20.72 10.62 6.77
C ASN A 192 -19.72 11.46 5.97
N GLN A 193 -19.40 11.01 4.77
CA GLN A 193 -18.53 11.74 3.86
C GLN A 193 -19.15 11.79 2.47
N PHE A 194 -19.08 12.94 1.83
CA PHE A 194 -19.43 13.06 0.43
C PHE A 194 -18.28 13.72 -0.35
N ALA A 195 -18.10 13.28 -1.58
CA ALA A 195 -17.11 13.85 -2.48
C ALA A 195 -17.75 14.10 -3.84
N LEU A 196 -17.45 15.25 -4.43
CA LEU A 196 -17.83 15.62 -5.79
C LEU A 196 -16.55 15.99 -6.54
N PHE A 197 -16.39 15.47 -7.73
CA PHE A 197 -15.19 15.77 -8.53
C PHE A 197 -15.55 16.13 -9.97
N TYR A 198 -14.68 16.95 -10.56
CA TYR A 198 -14.73 17.30 -11.95
C TYR A 198 -13.30 17.41 -12.50
N ASP A 199 -12.99 16.66 -13.56
CA ASP A 199 -11.71 16.63 -14.23
C ASP A 199 -11.87 16.93 -15.71
N ASN A 200 -10.98 17.75 -16.26
CA ASN A 200 -10.87 18.02 -17.68
C ASN A 200 -9.51 17.56 -18.21
N HIS A 201 -9.53 16.97 -19.36
CA HIS A 201 -8.35 16.71 -20.15
C HIS A 201 -8.45 17.52 -21.45
N LEU A 202 -7.49 18.41 -21.64
CA LEU A 202 -7.43 19.38 -22.74
C LEU A 202 -6.17 19.13 -23.57
N ARG A 203 -6.31 18.98 -24.86
CA ARG A 203 -5.19 19.04 -25.78
C ARG A 203 -5.10 20.46 -26.35
N LEU A 204 -4.20 21.28 -25.78
CA LEU A 204 -4.05 22.69 -26.08
C LEU A 204 -3.31 22.93 -27.42
N ALA A 205 -2.38 22.00 -27.72
CA ALA A 205 -1.66 21.97 -28.99
C ALA A 205 -1.33 20.51 -29.36
N ARG A 206 -0.69 20.27 -30.51
CA ARG A 206 -0.30 18.95 -30.96
C ARG A 206 0.59 18.23 -29.93
N ASP A 207 1.43 18.98 -29.29
CA ASP A 207 2.49 18.58 -28.38
C ASP A 207 2.24 18.98 -26.90
N LEU A 208 1.11 19.68 -26.63
CA LEU A 208 0.79 20.20 -25.29
C LEU A 208 -0.58 19.71 -24.83
N THR A 209 -0.59 19.04 -23.67
CA THR A 209 -1.83 18.61 -22.98
C THR A 209 -1.88 19.14 -21.55
N ALA A 210 -3.07 19.45 -21.08
CA ALA A 210 -3.32 19.85 -19.69
C ALA A 210 -4.45 19.01 -19.09
N GLN A 211 -4.31 18.66 -17.83
CA GLN A 211 -5.37 18.10 -16.99
C GLN A 211 -5.65 19.07 -15.86
N ILE A 212 -6.89 19.46 -15.69
CA ILE A 212 -7.34 20.37 -14.63
C ILE A 212 -8.50 19.70 -13.93
N GLY A 213 -8.39 19.52 -12.63
CA GLY A 213 -9.41 18.89 -11.83
C GLY A 213 -9.60 19.54 -10.48
N ILE A 214 -10.76 19.31 -9.91
CA ILE A 214 -11.13 19.74 -8.58
C ILE A 214 -11.92 18.63 -7.90
N ASN A 215 -11.65 18.41 -6.62
CA ASN A 215 -12.44 17.54 -5.79
C ASN A 215 -12.91 18.34 -4.57
N PHE A 216 -14.20 18.29 -4.29
CA PHE A 216 -14.82 18.86 -3.09
C PHE A 216 -15.24 17.73 -2.17
N VAL A 217 -14.81 17.78 -0.91
CA VAL A 217 -15.13 16.75 0.09
C VAL A 217 -15.73 17.40 1.32
N GLY A 218 -16.85 16.87 1.76
CA GLY A 218 -17.44 17.17 3.06
C GLY A 218 -17.29 15.94 3.97
N TYR A 219 -16.74 16.15 5.16
CA TYR A 219 -16.53 15.16 6.21
C TYR A 219 -17.33 15.54 7.45
N LEU A 220 -18.29 14.71 7.82
CA LEU A 220 -19.37 15.01 8.77
C LEU A 220 -19.40 13.93 9.87
N PRO A 221 -18.51 14.00 10.87
CA PRO A 221 -18.60 13.14 12.04
C PRO A 221 -19.84 13.49 12.90
N ARG A 222 -20.39 12.51 13.58
CA ARG A 222 -21.65 12.70 14.33
C ARG A 222 -21.48 13.60 15.56
N LYS A 223 -20.35 13.47 16.26
CA LYS A 223 -20.12 14.13 17.57
C LYS A 223 -19.00 15.18 17.55
N SER A 224 -18.43 15.48 16.39
CA SER A 224 -17.30 16.38 16.26
C SER A 224 -17.51 17.39 15.14
N LYS A 225 -16.60 18.36 15.04
CA LYS A 225 -16.65 19.41 14.03
C LYS A 225 -16.58 18.83 12.61
N SER A 226 -17.45 19.31 11.73
CA SER A 226 -17.40 19.00 10.30
C SER A 226 -16.25 19.72 9.60
N TYR A 227 -15.70 19.09 8.57
CA TYR A 227 -14.64 19.64 7.74
C TYR A 227 -15.04 19.62 6.26
N TYR A 228 -14.65 20.68 5.54
CA TYR A 228 -14.87 20.81 4.10
C TYR A 228 -13.53 21.07 3.42
N SER A 229 -13.29 20.41 2.31
CA SER A 229 -12.01 20.46 1.61
C SER A 229 -12.21 20.70 0.13
N ILE A 230 -11.40 21.58 -0.44
CA ILE A 230 -11.26 21.79 -1.88
C ILE A 230 -9.87 21.32 -2.28
N GLN A 231 -9.82 20.34 -3.17
CA GLN A 231 -8.60 19.62 -3.57
C GLN A 231 -8.35 19.80 -5.08
N PRO A 232 -7.72 20.92 -5.49
CA PRO A 232 -7.36 21.15 -6.88
C PRO A 232 -6.21 20.24 -7.33
N ARG A 233 -6.22 19.91 -8.63
CA ARG A 233 -5.15 19.19 -9.31
C ARG A 233 -4.91 19.76 -10.70
N LEU A 234 -3.65 19.89 -11.04
CA LEU A 234 -3.20 20.38 -12.34
C LEU A 234 -2.06 19.52 -12.83
N SER A 235 -2.08 19.14 -14.10
CA SER A 235 -0.93 18.49 -14.75
C SER A 235 -0.82 19.03 -16.16
N VAL A 236 0.37 19.48 -16.51
CA VAL A 236 0.71 19.94 -17.86
C VAL A 236 1.80 19.04 -18.42
N ARG A 237 1.62 18.57 -19.64
CA ARG A 237 2.56 17.70 -20.35
C ARG A 237 2.90 18.31 -21.69
N TYR A 238 4.19 18.45 -21.95
CA TYR A 238 4.73 18.99 -23.18
C TYR A 238 5.68 17.99 -23.82
N SER A 239 5.42 17.61 -25.06
CA SER A 239 6.23 16.68 -25.84
C SER A 239 6.93 17.41 -26.99
N PRO A 240 8.11 18.05 -26.73
CA PRO A 240 8.85 18.81 -27.76
C PRO A 240 9.31 17.95 -28.93
N ALA A 241 9.45 16.65 -28.71
CA ALA A 241 9.76 15.64 -29.69
C ALA A 241 9.01 14.34 -29.37
N GLU A 242 8.91 13.42 -30.32
CA GLU A 242 8.29 12.10 -30.09
C GLU A 242 9.02 11.29 -29.02
N SER A 243 10.30 11.55 -28.82
CA SER A 243 11.15 10.91 -27.83
C SER A 243 11.07 11.53 -26.45
N ASP A 244 10.53 12.74 -26.30
CA ASP A 244 10.66 13.53 -25.08
C ASP A 244 9.31 13.98 -24.52
N LEU A 245 9.14 13.82 -23.22
CA LEU A 245 7.99 14.29 -22.46
C LEU A 245 8.46 15.06 -21.23
N LEU A 246 8.13 16.33 -21.17
CA LEU A 246 8.25 17.17 -19.99
C LEU A 246 6.90 17.25 -19.29
N TYR A 247 6.88 17.21 -17.95
CA TYR A 247 5.66 17.38 -17.20
C TYR A 247 5.84 18.20 -15.93
N LEU A 248 4.78 18.92 -15.58
CA LEU A 248 4.62 19.60 -14.31
C LEU A 248 3.29 19.17 -13.72
N SER A 249 3.26 18.91 -12.42
CA SER A 249 2.02 18.58 -11.73
C SER A 249 1.93 19.23 -10.35
N PHE A 250 0.71 19.57 -9.97
CA PHE A 250 0.32 20.03 -8.65
C PHE A 250 -0.92 19.29 -8.21
N SER A 251 -0.96 18.88 -6.95
CA SER A 251 -2.17 18.34 -6.34
C SER A 251 -2.25 18.64 -4.86
N ARG A 252 -3.43 19.04 -4.39
CA ARG A 252 -3.78 19.07 -2.96
C ARG A 252 -4.64 17.86 -2.63
N MET A 253 -4.31 17.23 -1.51
CA MET A 253 -5.04 16.07 -1.01
C MET A 253 -5.27 16.22 0.49
N GLU A 254 -6.43 15.76 0.97
CA GLU A 254 -6.72 15.66 2.39
C GLU A 254 -7.16 14.24 2.75
N GLN A 255 -6.74 13.81 3.95
CA GLN A 255 -7.07 12.52 4.53
C GLN A 255 -7.76 12.76 5.87
N PHE A 256 -8.93 12.18 6.04
CA PHE A 256 -9.80 12.42 7.18
C PHE A 256 -9.68 11.38 8.30
N TYR A 257 -8.60 10.60 8.26
CA TYR A 257 -8.18 9.72 9.35
C TYR A 257 -6.65 9.73 9.47
N HIS A 258 -6.17 9.33 10.63
CA HIS A 258 -4.75 9.26 10.94
C HIS A 258 -4.36 7.82 11.24
N TYR A 259 -3.12 7.47 10.92
CA TYR A 259 -2.52 6.24 11.41
C TYR A 259 -1.75 6.56 12.69
N LEU A 260 -2.14 5.90 13.78
CA LEU A 260 -1.36 5.84 15.01
C LEU A 260 -0.51 4.58 14.94
N ARG A 261 0.79 4.76 14.96
CA ARG A 261 1.78 3.70 14.82
C ARG A 261 2.44 3.43 16.14
N LEU A 262 2.64 2.15 16.44
CA LEU A 262 3.35 1.67 17.61
C LEU A 262 4.78 1.23 17.29
N GLY A 263 5.25 1.35 16.06
CA GLY A 263 6.58 0.93 15.64
C GLY A 263 7.08 1.63 14.38
N SER A 264 8.29 1.30 13.96
CA SER A 264 8.96 1.87 12.77
C SER A 264 8.47 1.30 11.44
N ILE A 265 7.68 0.23 11.46
CA ILE A 265 7.09 -0.41 10.29
C ILE A 265 5.64 0.04 10.14
N ALA A 266 5.23 0.36 8.90
CA ALA A 266 3.82 0.52 8.57
C ALA A 266 3.16 -0.87 8.46
N LEU A 267 2.52 -1.31 9.50
CA LEU A 267 1.83 -2.60 9.55
C LEU A 267 0.34 -2.44 9.24
N PRO A 268 -0.34 -3.50 8.77
CA PRO A 268 -1.80 -3.52 8.71
C PRO A 268 -2.46 -3.27 10.07
N THR A 269 -1.72 -3.46 11.15
CA THR A 269 -2.11 -3.27 12.54
C THR A 269 -2.02 -1.82 13.03
N ASP A 270 -1.53 -0.86 12.22
CA ASP A 270 -1.59 0.57 12.57
C ASP A 270 -3.04 0.99 12.83
N PHE A 271 -3.26 1.69 13.95
CA PHE A 271 -4.61 2.13 14.33
C PHE A 271 -5.09 3.27 13.44
N ARG A 272 -6.35 3.19 13.00
CA ARG A 272 -6.98 4.23 12.20
C ARG A 272 -7.87 5.10 13.08
N MET A 273 -7.37 6.28 13.42
CA MET A 273 -8.11 7.28 14.19
C MET A 273 -8.79 8.27 13.24
N PRO A 274 -10.13 8.44 13.28
CA PRO A 274 -10.82 9.45 12.49
C PRO A 274 -10.42 10.87 12.92
N SER A 275 -10.60 11.86 12.02
CA SER A 275 -10.37 13.28 12.33
C SER A 275 -11.50 13.86 13.16
N ILE A 276 -11.47 13.60 14.46
CA ILE A 276 -12.47 14.01 15.47
C ILE A 276 -11.76 14.65 16.68
N ASN A 277 -12.52 15.14 17.65
CA ASN A 277 -12.04 15.63 18.95
C ASN A 277 -10.92 16.70 18.83
N GLY A 278 -10.98 17.56 17.80
CA GLY A 278 -9.99 18.61 17.58
C GLY A 278 -8.86 18.25 16.64
N TYR A 279 -8.64 16.96 16.34
CA TYR A 279 -7.64 16.53 15.38
C TYR A 279 -8.12 16.80 13.96
N LYS A 280 -7.47 17.76 13.29
CA LYS A 280 -7.82 18.21 11.94
C LYS A 280 -7.38 17.17 10.89
N PRO A 281 -8.10 17.09 9.75
CA PRO A 281 -7.64 16.27 8.61
C PRO A 281 -6.20 16.60 8.21
N ARG A 282 -5.44 15.56 7.87
CA ARG A 282 -4.11 15.76 7.28
C ARG A 282 -4.26 16.33 5.89
N SER A 283 -3.48 17.36 5.58
CA SER A 283 -3.41 17.90 4.22
C SER A 283 -2.01 17.83 3.65
N SER A 284 -1.92 17.72 2.33
CA SER A 284 -0.65 17.67 1.61
C SER A 284 -0.78 18.39 0.29
N ASP A 285 0.13 19.31 0.01
CA ASP A 285 0.37 19.91 -1.31
C ASP A 285 1.57 19.22 -1.94
N HIS A 286 1.40 18.69 -3.13
CA HIS A 286 2.43 17.98 -3.88
C HIS A 286 2.71 18.68 -5.20
N TYR A 287 3.98 18.99 -5.44
CA TYR A 287 4.54 19.56 -6.65
C TYR A 287 5.53 18.58 -7.24
N GLU A 288 5.44 18.31 -8.53
CA GLU A 288 6.38 17.43 -9.23
C GLU A 288 6.67 17.98 -10.61
N ALA A 289 7.95 17.92 -11.01
CA ALA A 289 8.43 18.21 -12.35
C ALA A 289 9.26 17.02 -12.85
N GLY A 290 9.10 16.67 -14.11
CA GLY A 290 9.86 15.55 -14.65
C GLY A 290 10.08 15.64 -16.15
N TRP A 291 11.08 14.90 -16.56
CA TRP A 291 11.45 14.66 -17.96
C TRP A 291 11.56 13.17 -18.19
N LYS A 292 10.94 12.69 -19.27
CA LYS A 292 10.98 11.31 -19.72
C LYS A 292 11.46 11.27 -21.15
N HIS A 293 12.48 10.47 -21.39
CA HIS A 293 13.04 10.25 -22.72
C HIS A 293 12.83 8.79 -23.14
N TYR A 294 12.20 8.61 -24.30
CA TYR A 294 11.96 7.30 -24.90
C TYR A 294 13.15 6.93 -25.79
N LEU A 295 13.88 5.90 -25.37
CA LEU A 295 14.93 5.27 -26.14
C LEU A 295 14.33 4.26 -27.13
N ARG A 296 15.09 3.86 -28.16
CA ARG A 296 14.61 2.88 -29.15
C ARG A 296 14.01 1.60 -28.54
N ASN A 297 14.58 1.10 -27.45
CA ASN A 297 14.13 -0.11 -26.76
C ASN A 297 14.09 0.08 -25.24
N GLY A 298 13.80 1.28 -24.78
CA GLY A 298 13.80 1.59 -23.35
C GLY A 298 13.28 2.98 -23.05
N GLN A 299 13.49 3.41 -21.84
CA GLN A 299 13.13 4.74 -21.34
C GLN A 299 14.04 5.18 -20.23
N LEU A 300 14.24 6.47 -20.15
CA LEU A 300 14.89 7.17 -19.04
C LEU A 300 13.91 8.18 -18.49
N GLU A 301 13.85 8.30 -17.16
CA GLU A 301 13.01 9.30 -16.49
C GLU A 301 13.79 9.95 -15.36
N LEU A 302 13.70 11.27 -15.29
CA LEU A 302 14.23 12.09 -14.21
C LEU A 302 13.09 12.96 -13.69
N SER A 303 12.82 12.90 -12.38
CA SER A 303 11.82 13.77 -11.78
C SER A 303 12.29 14.31 -10.42
N ALA A 304 11.76 15.48 -10.06
CA ALA A 304 11.97 16.11 -8.77
C ALA A 304 10.62 16.47 -8.17
N TYR A 305 10.48 16.32 -6.86
CA TYR A 305 9.25 16.64 -6.16
C TYR A 305 9.50 17.40 -4.86
N TYR A 306 8.48 18.16 -4.48
CA TYR A 306 8.37 18.80 -3.17
C TYR A 306 6.95 18.59 -2.63
N LYS A 307 6.82 18.15 -1.39
CA LYS A 307 5.56 17.90 -0.72
C LYS A 307 5.53 18.56 0.64
N THR A 308 4.48 19.34 0.92
CA THR A 308 4.17 19.81 2.27
C THR A 308 3.15 18.87 2.92
N ARG A 309 3.22 18.75 4.23
CA ARG A 309 2.29 17.95 5.03
C ARG A 309 1.89 18.77 6.27
N LYS A 310 0.59 18.83 6.56
CA LYS A 310 0.04 19.55 7.71
C LYS A 310 -0.84 18.63 8.53
N ASN A 311 -0.97 18.95 9.81
CA ASN A 311 -1.76 18.19 10.77
C ASN A 311 -1.32 16.72 10.84
N LEU A 312 0.00 16.49 10.88
CA LEU A 312 0.55 15.18 11.19
C LEU A 312 0.25 14.86 12.64
N ILE A 313 0.03 13.59 12.95
CA ILE A 313 0.02 13.12 14.33
C ILE A 313 1.01 11.98 14.50
N ALA A 314 1.61 11.92 15.68
CA ALA A 314 2.46 10.82 16.14
C ALA A 314 2.19 10.59 17.63
N LEU A 315 2.56 9.43 18.13
CA LEU A 315 2.54 9.15 19.55
C LEU A 315 3.83 9.65 20.20
N HIS A 316 3.68 10.24 21.39
CA HIS A 316 4.83 10.60 22.20
C HIS A 316 5.52 9.34 22.72
N PRO A 317 6.85 9.31 22.82
CA PRO A 317 7.57 8.15 23.32
C PRO A 317 7.14 7.69 24.72
N ASP A 318 6.76 8.61 25.59
CA ASP A 318 6.36 8.32 26.98
C ASP A 318 5.02 7.58 27.13
N ILE A 319 4.30 7.31 26.04
CA ILE A 319 3.00 6.61 26.06
C ILE A 319 3.11 5.24 26.79
N PHE A 320 4.26 4.58 26.69
CA PHE A 320 4.47 3.26 27.26
C PHE A 320 4.80 3.24 28.75
N TYR A 321 5.04 4.43 29.35
CA TYR A 321 5.42 4.58 30.76
C TYR A 321 4.31 5.17 31.63
N SER A 322 3.10 5.32 31.11
CA SER A 322 2.05 6.03 31.81
C SER A 322 0.73 5.26 31.87
N ASP A 323 0.12 5.27 33.06
CA ASP A 323 -1.22 4.76 33.33
C ASP A 323 -2.35 5.68 32.86
N ASN A 324 -2.03 6.85 32.28
CA ASN A 324 -2.99 7.82 31.81
C ASN A 324 -3.41 7.57 30.36
N GLY A 325 -4.61 7.98 29.98
CA GLY A 325 -5.16 7.75 28.65
C GLY A 325 -4.26 8.26 27.51
N TRP A 326 -4.14 7.48 26.44
CA TRP A 326 -3.25 7.69 25.28
C TRP A 326 -3.45 9.01 24.53
N GLN A 327 -4.62 9.64 24.64
CA GLN A 327 -4.93 10.88 23.91
C GLN A 327 -4.01 12.05 24.28
N GLN A 328 -3.52 12.09 25.51
CA GLN A 328 -2.58 13.14 25.95
C GLN A 328 -1.16 12.98 25.38
N TYR A 329 -0.88 11.80 24.81
CA TYR A 329 0.40 11.48 24.16
C TYR A 329 0.38 11.65 22.65
N ILE A 330 -0.68 12.24 22.08
CA ILE A 330 -0.73 12.56 20.65
C ILE A 330 -0.04 13.88 20.42
N MET A 331 1.08 13.84 19.71
CA MET A 331 1.78 15.01 19.20
C MET A 331 1.18 15.45 17.87
N VAL A 332 1.04 16.76 17.69
CA VAL A 332 0.59 17.37 16.43
C VAL A 332 1.75 18.12 15.78
N GLY A 333 1.86 17.99 14.45
CA GLY A 333 2.97 18.60 13.73
C GLY A 333 2.72 18.83 12.26
N ASN A 334 3.75 19.29 11.60
CA ASN A 334 3.80 19.52 10.16
C ASN A 334 5.08 18.91 9.59
N GLY A 335 5.15 18.77 8.27
CA GLY A 335 6.34 18.22 7.65
C GLY A 335 6.47 18.62 6.19
N ASN A 336 7.63 18.31 5.65
CA ASN A 336 7.89 18.40 4.22
C ASN A 336 8.66 17.17 3.73
N SER A 337 8.56 16.89 2.46
CA SER A 337 9.35 15.85 1.81
C SER A 337 9.76 16.35 0.43
N TYR A 338 11.00 16.12 0.05
CA TYR A 338 11.52 16.48 -1.25
C TYR A 338 12.52 15.44 -1.75
N GLY A 339 12.66 15.34 -3.05
CA GLY A 339 13.58 14.37 -3.61
C GLY A 339 13.70 14.45 -5.11
N VAL A 340 14.68 13.69 -5.62
CA VAL A 340 14.93 13.48 -7.04
C VAL A 340 14.91 11.98 -7.29
N LYS A 341 14.24 11.60 -8.37
CA LYS A 341 14.12 10.20 -8.81
C LYS A 341 14.73 10.06 -10.19
N PHE A 342 15.54 9.07 -10.36
CA PHE A 342 16.07 8.62 -11.64
C PHE A 342 15.59 7.20 -11.92
N TYR A 343 15.15 6.95 -13.15
CA TYR A 343 14.74 5.63 -13.60
C TYR A 343 15.27 5.36 -14.99
N LEU A 344 15.85 4.19 -15.20
CA LEU A 344 16.33 3.70 -16.49
C LEU A 344 15.82 2.29 -16.72
N GLN A 345 15.23 2.06 -17.89
CA GLN A 345 14.94 0.73 -18.41
C GLN A 345 15.46 0.63 -19.82
N GLN A 346 16.25 -0.39 -20.11
CA GLN A 346 16.80 -0.61 -21.43
C GLN A 346 16.80 -2.09 -21.77
N ARG A 347 16.35 -2.41 -22.98
CA ARG A 347 16.51 -3.75 -23.57
C ARG A 347 17.57 -3.69 -24.65
N TRP A 348 18.53 -4.60 -24.55
CA TRP A 348 19.60 -4.77 -25.54
C TRP A 348 19.77 -6.24 -25.87
N ARG A 349 19.38 -6.65 -27.09
CA ARG A 349 19.35 -8.07 -27.50
C ARG A 349 18.56 -8.93 -26.50
N ASN A 350 19.23 -9.86 -25.81
CA ASN A 350 18.64 -10.74 -24.81
C ASN A 350 18.69 -10.18 -23.38
N TRP A 351 19.34 -9.05 -23.18
CA TRP A 351 19.48 -8.39 -21.89
C TRP A 351 18.34 -7.40 -21.66
N THR A 352 17.87 -7.36 -20.43
CA THR A 352 16.98 -6.28 -19.93
C THR A 352 17.63 -5.72 -18.68
N PHE A 353 17.87 -4.41 -18.69
CA PHE A 353 18.42 -3.65 -17.58
C PHE A 353 17.32 -2.76 -17.02
N GLN A 354 17.20 -2.73 -15.71
CA GLN A 354 16.29 -1.82 -15.01
C GLN A 354 17.02 -1.29 -13.78
N MET A 355 17.00 0.03 -13.61
CA MET A 355 17.64 0.70 -12.49
C MET A 355 16.78 1.89 -12.05
N SER A 356 16.69 2.10 -10.76
CA SER A 356 16.14 3.31 -10.17
C SER A 356 17.04 3.79 -9.04
N TYR A 357 17.15 5.09 -8.93
CA TYR A 357 17.80 5.75 -7.81
C TYR A 357 16.91 6.87 -7.31
N THR A 358 16.75 6.95 -6.02
CA THR A 358 15.99 8.02 -5.37
C THR A 358 16.85 8.66 -4.28
N TYR A 359 17.01 9.97 -4.36
CA TYR A 359 17.40 10.78 -3.24
C TYR A 359 16.14 11.43 -2.67
N ALA A 360 15.86 11.24 -1.38
CA ALA A 360 14.67 11.77 -0.73
C ALA A 360 14.96 12.17 0.70
N ARG A 361 14.36 13.28 1.12
CA ARG A 361 14.32 13.68 2.53
C ARG A 361 12.88 13.85 2.96
N SER A 362 12.57 13.37 4.14
CA SER A 362 11.26 13.50 4.77
C SER A 362 11.46 14.02 6.19
N LEU A 363 11.03 15.26 6.43
CA LEU A 363 11.25 15.98 7.67
C LEU A 363 9.91 16.31 8.32
N GLU A 364 9.88 16.28 9.65
CA GLU A 364 8.70 16.57 10.48
C GLU A 364 9.09 17.48 11.63
N ARG A 365 8.15 18.31 12.05
CA ARG A 365 8.29 19.20 13.20
C ARG A 365 7.01 19.08 14.04
N PHE A 366 7.17 18.67 15.27
CA PHE A 366 6.12 18.58 16.27
C PHE A 366 6.19 19.75 17.22
N ASP A 367 5.04 20.20 17.69
CA ASP A 367 4.95 21.40 18.56
C ASP A 367 5.65 21.14 19.90
N GLU A 368 5.59 19.92 20.42
CA GLU A 368 6.24 19.49 21.67
C GLU A 368 7.78 19.50 21.58
N PHE A 369 8.33 19.32 20.38
CA PHE A 369 9.77 19.33 20.10
C PHE A 369 10.18 20.52 19.22
N SER A 370 9.47 21.63 19.32
CA SER A 370 9.68 22.82 18.47
C SER A 370 11.06 23.43 18.59
N ASP A 371 11.70 23.32 19.73
CA ASP A 371 13.08 23.72 20.02
C ASP A 371 14.14 22.94 19.23
N ARG A 372 13.80 21.74 18.75
CA ARG A 372 14.71 20.86 17.98
C ARG A 372 14.63 21.07 16.49
N GLY A 373 13.71 21.90 16.01
CA GLY A 373 13.50 22.19 14.59
C GLY A 373 12.90 21.01 13.82
N ASN A 374 13.42 20.75 12.62
CA ASN A 374 12.93 19.69 11.75
C ASN A 374 13.65 18.36 12.06
N LEU A 375 12.89 17.36 12.45
CA LEU A 375 13.36 16.00 12.71
C LEU A 375 13.15 15.12 11.47
N PRO A 376 14.00 14.14 11.19
CA PRO A 376 13.72 13.15 10.17
C PRO A 376 12.46 12.35 10.52
N SER A 377 11.60 12.10 9.51
CA SER A 377 10.50 11.15 9.65
C SER A 377 11.02 9.73 9.84
N VAL A 378 10.29 8.86 10.52
CA VAL A 378 10.60 7.41 10.62
C VAL A 378 10.76 6.74 9.25
N PHE A 379 10.18 7.32 8.20
CA PHE A 379 10.31 6.87 6.80
C PHE A 379 11.38 7.63 6.01
N ASP A 380 12.25 8.42 6.66
CA ASP A 380 13.31 9.14 5.98
C ASP A 380 14.43 8.17 5.57
N ILE A 381 14.47 7.83 4.29
CA ILE A 381 15.51 7.02 3.65
C ILE A 381 16.18 7.89 2.59
N PRO A 382 17.30 8.60 2.92
CA PRO A 382 17.91 9.57 2.02
C PRO A 382 18.34 9.01 0.67
N HIS A 383 18.90 7.82 0.65
CA HIS A 383 19.40 7.21 -0.57
C HIS A 383 18.79 5.82 -0.74
N GLN A 384 18.20 5.57 -1.90
CA GLN A 384 17.69 4.26 -2.26
C GLN A 384 18.05 3.96 -3.72
N TRP A 385 18.74 2.86 -3.94
CA TRP A 385 19.04 2.31 -5.24
C TRP A 385 18.42 0.92 -5.39
N ASN A 386 17.79 0.69 -6.54
CA ASN A 386 17.27 -0.61 -6.93
C ASN A 386 17.73 -0.92 -8.35
N GLY A 387 18.16 -2.15 -8.61
CA GLY A 387 18.55 -2.57 -9.93
C GLY A 387 18.21 -4.02 -10.21
N ALA A 388 17.93 -4.32 -11.47
CA ALA A 388 17.74 -5.68 -11.93
C ALA A 388 18.32 -5.84 -13.32
N VAL A 389 18.97 -6.97 -13.54
CA VAL A 389 19.48 -7.40 -14.84
C VAL A 389 18.90 -8.77 -15.14
N SER A 390 18.29 -8.92 -16.31
CA SER A 390 17.76 -10.20 -16.77
C SER A 390 18.36 -10.57 -18.12
N TYR A 391 18.72 -11.84 -18.27
CA TYR A 391 19.22 -12.42 -19.50
C TYR A 391 18.31 -13.54 -19.99
N ARG A 392 17.78 -13.39 -21.19
CA ARG A 392 16.92 -14.37 -21.82
C ARG A 392 17.77 -15.41 -22.58
N LEU A 393 17.81 -16.61 -22.06
CA LEU A 393 18.48 -17.76 -22.68
C LEU A 393 17.50 -18.52 -23.58
N GLY A 394 17.60 -18.26 -24.89
CA GLY A 394 16.66 -18.80 -25.86
C GLY A 394 15.24 -18.25 -25.71
N LYS A 395 14.21 -19.09 -25.97
CA LYS A 395 12.81 -18.67 -25.96
C LYS A 395 12.08 -18.94 -24.64
N ARG A 396 12.65 -19.75 -23.76
CA ARG A 396 11.94 -20.31 -22.60
C ARG A 396 12.54 -19.94 -21.25
N SER A 397 13.82 -19.66 -21.21
CA SER A 397 14.56 -19.47 -19.96
C SER A 397 14.98 -18.03 -19.77
N THR A 398 14.92 -17.54 -18.55
CA THR A 398 15.45 -16.22 -18.18
C THR A 398 16.17 -16.33 -16.83
N PHE A 399 17.39 -15.83 -16.78
CA PHE A 399 18.14 -15.60 -15.54
C PHE A 399 17.99 -14.14 -15.14
N SER A 400 17.90 -13.89 -13.85
CA SER A 400 17.76 -12.56 -13.30
C SER A 400 18.62 -12.39 -12.06
N VAL A 401 19.22 -11.21 -11.93
CA VAL A 401 19.88 -10.75 -10.71
C VAL A 401 19.25 -9.43 -10.34
N GLY A 402 18.78 -9.31 -9.11
CA GLY A 402 18.20 -8.09 -8.55
C GLY A 402 19.03 -7.61 -7.37
N GLY A 403 19.04 -6.32 -7.12
CA GLY A 403 19.71 -5.73 -5.96
C GLY A 403 19.02 -4.50 -5.45
N LEU A 404 19.11 -4.31 -4.14
CA LEU A 404 18.61 -3.17 -3.39
C LEU A 404 19.74 -2.67 -2.49
N VAL A 405 19.91 -1.35 -2.44
CA VAL A 405 20.77 -0.69 -1.47
C VAL A 405 20.06 0.57 -0.99
N HIS A 406 19.93 0.76 0.31
CA HIS A 406 19.36 1.99 0.85
C HIS A 406 19.99 2.41 2.18
N SER A 407 19.94 3.71 2.47
CA SER A 407 20.29 4.25 3.77
C SER A 407 19.43 3.59 4.85
N GLY A 408 20.00 3.36 6.02
CA GLY A 408 19.27 2.84 7.16
C GLY A 408 18.06 3.72 7.52
N LYS A 409 17.02 3.11 8.05
CA LYS A 409 15.85 3.80 8.61
C LYS A 409 16.19 4.52 9.92
N ILE A 410 15.36 5.46 10.31
CA ILE A 410 15.44 6.09 11.63
C ILE A 410 15.02 5.07 12.69
N ILE A 411 15.73 5.06 13.80
CA ILE A 411 15.33 4.36 15.03
C ILE A 411 14.48 5.36 15.81
N ASP A 412 13.23 5.00 16.09
CA ASP A 412 12.29 5.89 16.76
C ASP A 412 12.45 5.83 18.28
N MET A 413 12.95 4.71 18.81
CA MET A 413 13.15 4.45 20.26
C MET A 413 14.43 3.66 20.49
N ASP A 414 15.05 3.86 21.65
CA ASP A 414 16.18 3.04 22.13
C ASP A 414 15.62 1.84 22.92
N ASP A 415 16.13 0.65 22.64
CA ASP A 415 15.62 -0.62 23.14
C ASP A 415 15.75 -0.81 24.68
N TRP A 416 16.47 0.09 25.41
CA TRP A 416 16.84 -0.18 26.80
C TRP A 416 16.85 1.01 27.75
N GLU A 417 16.67 2.23 27.28
CA GLU A 417 16.60 3.41 28.17
C GLU A 417 15.31 4.19 27.89
N PRO A 418 14.75 4.88 28.93
CA PRO A 418 13.68 5.84 28.70
C PRO A 418 14.13 6.75 27.57
N VAL A 419 13.33 6.83 26.50
CA VAL A 419 13.70 7.61 25.32
C VAL A 419 14.11 9.00 25.78
N ASP A 420 15.43 9.21 25.83
CA ASP A 420 15.94 10.54 26.05
C ASP A 420 15.37 11.38 24.90
N ALA A 421 14.42 12.24 25.25
CA ALA A 421 13.87 13.21 24.32
C ALA A 421 14.99 13.91 23.51
N ALA A 422 16.27 13.91 23.99
CA ALA A 422 17.43 14.39 23.25
C ALA A 422 17.78 13.55 22.02
N ASN A 423 17.49 12.27 22.00
CA ASN A 423 17.84 11.34 20.92
C ASN A 423 16.67 10.96 20.03
N PHE A 424 15.45 11.43 20.32
CA PHE A 424 14.26 11.18 19.53
C PHE A 424 14.52 11.43 18.03
N ARG A 425 14.37 10.38 17.22
CA ARG A 425 14.57 10.40 15.76
C ARG A 425 15.94 10.88 15.26
N LYS A 426 16.99 10.82 16.07
CA LYS A 426 18.36 11.19 15.64
C LYS A 426 19.19 9.99 15.19
N LEU A 427 18.91 8.82 15.73
CA LEU A 427 19.63 7.60 15.42
C LEU A 427 19.16 7.00 14.10
N ARG A 428 20.06 6.38 13.39
CA ARG A 428 19.78 5.72 12.10
C ARG A 428 20.47 4.36 12.06
N ARG A 429 19.73 3.37 11.60
CA ARG A 429 20.28 2.03 11.35
C ARG A 429 21.37 2.07 10.27
N PRO A 430 22.28 1.08 10.23
CA PRO A 430 23.28 0.95 9.18
C PRO A 430 22.66 0.87 7.77
N LEU A 431 23.52 1.01 6.75
CA LEU A 431 23.17 0.81 5.36
C LEU A 431 22.59 -0.60 5.17
N ASN A 432 21.43 -0.69 4.52
CA ASN A 432 20.83 -1.96 4.14
C ASN A 432 21.12 -2.28 2.68
N TYR A 433 21.49 -3.52 2.39
CA TYR A 433 21.72 -4.00 1.03
C TYR A 433 21.34 -5.45 0.89
N ARG A 434 20.89 -5.83 -0.32
CA ARG A 434 20.48 -7.18 -0.66
C ARG A 434 20.70 -7.45 -2.13
N MET A 435 21.08 -8.69 -2.45
CA MET A 435 21.12 -9.20 -3.80
C MET A 435 20.38 -10.54 -3.89
N ASP A 436 19.55 -10.68 -4.91
CA ASP A 436 18.74 -11.85 -5.20
C ASP A 436 19.09 -12.42 -6.58
N ILE A 437 19.02 -13.73 -6.74
CA ILE A 437 19.23 -14.42 -8.01
C ILE A 437 17.99 -15.24 -8.33
N GLY A 438 17.54 -15.19 -9.57
CA GLY A 438 16.36 -15.91 -10.01
C GLY A 438 16.51 -16.55 -11.38
N TYR A 439 15.82 -17.65 -11.56
CA TYR A 439 15.64 -18.33 -12.83
C TYR A 439 14.17 -18.55 -13.09
N SER A 440 13.73 -18.34 -14.32
CA SER A 440 12.38 -18.66 -14.77
C SER A 440 12.40 -19.46 -16.06
N TYR A 441 11.53 -20.47 -16.13
CA TYR A 441 11.31 -21.29 -17.29
C TYR A 441 9.84 -21.29 -17.69
N ARG A 442 9.56 -20.94 -18.94
CA ARG A 442 8.23 -20.89 -19.52
C ARG A 442 8.12 -21.90 -20.67
N ARG A 443 7.10 -22.75 -20.62
CA ARG A 443 6.78 -23.68 -21.71
C ARG A 443 5.31 -23.54 -22.09
N ASP A 444 5.09 -23.06 -23.29
CA ASP A 444 3.78 -22.99 -23.90
C ASP A 444 3.49 -24.33 -24.63
N PHE A 445 2.38 -24.93 -24.32
CA PHE A 445 1.79 -26.07 -25.01
C PHE A 445 0.60 -25.59 -25.84
N GLN A 446 0.04 -26.44 -26.70
CA GLN A 446 -1.10 -26.04 -27.54
C GLN A 446 -2.30 -25.46 -26.77
N LYS A 447 -2.57 -25.97 -25.58
CA LYS A 447 -3.74 -25.56 -24.75
C LYS A 447 -3.38 -25.19 -23.33
N SER A 448 -2.13 -25.27 -22.95
CA SER A 448 -1.66 -25.05 -21.58
C SER A 448 -0.32 -24.34 -21.52
N LEU A 449 -0.03 -23.80 -20.36
CA LEU A 449 1.21 -23.06 -20.06
C LEU A 449 1.77 -23.56 -18.73
N LEU A 450 3.04 -23.95 -18.74
CA LEU A 450 3.81 -24.21 -17.54
C LEU A 450 4.79 -23.04 -17.30
N LEU A 451 4.76 -22.51 -16.11
CA LEU A 451 5.72 -21.53 -15.62
C LEU A 451 6.38 -22.10 -14.36
N PHE A 452 7.68 -22.23 -14.41
CA PHE A 452 8.52 -22.61 -13.27
C PHE A 452 9.45 -21.45 -12.92
N ARG A 453 9.59 -21.15 -11.64
CA ARG A 453 10.52 -20.14 -11.12
C ARG A 453 11.23 -20.72 -9.91
N CYS A 454 12.52 -20.43 -9.79
CA CYS A 454 13.30 -20.70 -8.59
C CYS A 454 14.39 -19.66 -8.43
N GLY A 455 14.91 -19.55 -7.24
CA GLY A 455 16.00 -18.60 -6.98
C GLY A 455 16.44 -18.63 -5.54
N LEU A 456 17.31 -17.69 -5.26
CA LEU A 456 17.89 -17.46 -3.95
C LEU A 456 17.64 -16.00 -3.58
N TYR A 457 17.00 -15.78 -2.46
CA TYR A 457 16.77 -14.48 -1.87
C TYR A 457 17.92 -14.18 -0.91
N ASN A 458 18.40 -12.95 -0.90
CA ASN A 458 19.46 -12.46 -0.02
C ASN A 458 20.76 -13.30 -0.12
N VAL A 459 21.25 -13.50 -1.35
CA VAL A 459 22.55 -14.22 -1.58
C VAL A 459 23.71 -13.45 -0.98
N ILE A 460 23.66 -12.12 -1.08
CA ILE A 460 24.59 -11.20 -0.45
C ILE A 460 23.76 -10.08 0.14
N GLY A 461 23.80 -9.89 1.46
CA GLY A 461 23.05 -8.83 2.13
C GLY A 461 23.20 -8.88 3.62
N ASN A 462 22.83 -7.80 4.27
CA ASN A 462 22.70 -7.74 5.71
C ASN A 462 21.25 -7.99 6.14
N PRO A 463 21.02 -8.50 7.35
CA PRO A 463 19.67 -8.59 7.89
C PRO A 463 19.04 -7.21 7.99
N THR A 464 17.73 -7.15 7.76
CA THR A 464 16.94 -5.95 8.01
C THR A 464 16.34 -6.09 9.40
N GLU A 465 16.80 -5.29 10.34
CA GLU A 465 16.19 -5.18 11.64
C GLU A 465 15.06 -4.15 11.57
N GLU A 466 13.89 -4.51 12.06
CA GLU A 466 12.70 -3.65 12.09
C GLU A 466 12.08 -3.74 13.49
N ASP A 467 11.71 -2.60 14.04
CA ASP A 467 10.96 -2.54 15.30
C ASP A 467 9.49 -2.82 14.98
N LEU A 468 9.03 -3.99 15.33
CA LEU A 468 7.67 -4.44 15.06
C LEU A 468 6.67 -3.73 15.98
N LEU A 469 7.01 -3.70 17.25
CA LEU A 469 6.39 -2.93 18.32
C LEU A 469 7.58 -2.35 19.08
N ASN A 470 7.41 -1.27 19.76
CA ASN A 470 8.52 -0.54 20.39
C ASN A 470 9.45 -1.38 21.30
N PHE A 471 9.08 -2.62 21.60
CA PHE A 471 9.82 -3.57 22.45
C PHE A 471 10.34 -4.81 21.71
N TYR A 472 9.93 -5.04 20.47
CA TYR A 472 10.34 -6.20 19.70
C TYR A 472 10.99 -5.76 18.38
N SER A 473 12.28 -5.96 18.28
CA SER A 473 12.96 -5.90 17.00
C SER A 473 12.90 -7.27 16.31
N VAL A 474 12.46 -7.28 15.07
CA VAL A 474 12.45 -8.48 14.24
C VAL A 474 13.55 -8.37 13.21
N SER A 475 14.45 -9.31 13.22
CA SER A 475 15.49 -9.42 12.19
C SER A 475 14.98 -10.26 11.03
N TRP A 476 14.79 -9.62 9.87
CA TRP A 476 14.36 -10.26 8.65
C TRP A 476 15.55 -10.56 7.74
N GLY A 477 15.53 -11.73 7.09
CA GLY A 477 16.49 -12.05 6.03
C GLY A 477 17.87 -12.43 6.53
N ASN A 478 17.96 -13.01 7.71
CA ASN A 478 19.18 -13.68 8.16
C ASN A 478 19.48 -14.86 7.23
N GLY A 479 20.44 -14.68 6.33
CA GLY A 479 20.92 -15.71 5.43
C GLY A 479 20.21 -15.78 4.08
N CYS A 480 20.72 -16.67 3.25
CA CYS A 480 20.26 -16.93 1.90
C CYS A 480 19.05 -17.89 1.95
N LEU A 481 17.88 -17.46 1.48
CA LEU A 481 16.66 -18.23 1.45
C LEU A 481 16.34 -18.72 0.04
N PRO A 482 16.21 -20.03 -0.20
CA PRO A 482 15.70 -20.54 -1.47
C PRO A 482 14.21 -20.25 -1.62
N TYR A 483 13.78 -19.96 -2.85
CA TYR A 483 12.35 -19.88 -3.18
C TYR A 483 12.07 -20.67 -4.46
N GLY A 484 10.83 -21.15 -4.57
CA GLY A 484 10.37 -21.87 -5.74
C GLY A 484 8.89 -21.64 -6.02
N SER A 485 8.52 -21.74 -7.29
CA SER A 485 7.15 -21.58 -7.75
C SER A 485 6.93 -22.42 -8.99
N ILE A 486 5.80 -23.13 -9.04
CA ILE A 486 5.33 -23.81 -10.23
C ILE A 486 3.88 -23.41 -10.47
N SER A 487 3.58 -22.98 -11.69
CA SER A 487 2.23 -22.59 -12.10
C SER A 487 1.85 -23.29 -13.40
N PHE A 488 0.68 -23.89 -13.41
CA PHE A 488 0.14 -24.59 -14.57
C PHE A 488 -1.22 -24.03 -14.93
N LYS A 489 -1.33 -23.50 -16.16
CA LYS A 489 -2.55 -22.94 -16.73
C LYS A 489 -3.05 -23.84 -17.86
N PHE A 490 -4.34 -24.24 -17.85
CA PHE A 490 -4.96 -25.17 -18.83
C PHE A 490 -6.44 -24.87 -19.12
#